data_3f8d504d1d1adec66ce47aa3ffafb156
#
_entry.id   3f8d504d1d1adec66ce47aa3ffafb156
#
_cell.length_a   1.000
_cell.length_b   1.000
_cell.length_c   1.000
_cell.angle_alpha   90.00
_cell.angle_beta   90.00
_cell.angle_gamma   90.00
#
_symmetry.space_group_name_H-M   'P 1'
#
loop_
_entity.id
_entity.type
_entity.pdbx_description
1 polymer ?
#
loop_
_entity_poly.entity_id
_entity_poly.type
_entity_poly.pdbx_seq_one_letter_code
_entity_poly.pdbx_strand_id
1 'polypeptide(L)'
;MIDEHAATELRLFINNDGSLYERLKAPIWRRMTSFKEKGTYDHQRAVAAFKYLVEAGAKQYVRELGTPSTLPWNRMFAVPTRDLVAKELAREFEAEWDVTHARPKSPAEVQRDVDASLSSRKRSPSPRKHRS
;
A
#
# COMPACT_ATOMS: atom_id res chain seq x y z
N MET A 1 11.88 10.94 -15.66
CA MET A 1 10.43 11.15 -15.58
C MET A 1 9.74 9.89 -15.07
N ILE A 2 8.74 10.05 -14.22
CA ILE A 2 7.99 8.92 -13.67
C ILE A 2 6.94 8.47 -14.70
N ASP A 3 6.90 7.17 -14.93
CA ASP A 3 5.84 6.55 -15.73
C ASP A 3 4.77 6.04 -14.77
N GLU A 4 3.71 6.81 -14.58
CA GLU A 4 2.67 6.48 -13.60
C GLU A 4 1.89 5.23 -13.99
N HIS A 5 1.72 4.99 -15.27
CA HIS A 5 1.06 3.77 -15.74
C HIS A 5 1.88 2.54 -15.38
N ALA A 6 3.18 2.58 -15.66
CA ALA A 6 4.08 1.48 -15.32
C ALA A 6 4.15 1.28 -13.80
N ALA A 7 4.16 2.37 -13.04
CA ALA A 7 4.19 2.28 -11.58
C ALA A 7 2.93 1.57 -11.07
N THR A 8 1.77 1.94 -11.58
CA THR A 8 0.51 1.32 -11.18
C THR A 8 0.50 -0.16 -11.52
N GLU A 9 0.95 -0.51 -12.72
CA GLU A 9 1.01 -1.91 -13.14
C GLU A 9 1.94 -2.73 -12.26
N LEU A 10 3.10 -2.19 -11.95
CA LEU A 10 4.07 -2.90 -11.12
C LEU A 10 3.54 -3.07 -9.69
N ARG A 11 2.93 -2.04 -9.13
CA ARG A 11 2.37 -2.12 -7.78
C ARG A 11 1.26 -3.17 -7.71
N LEU A 12 0.39 -3.19 -8.70
CA LEU A 12 -0.68 -4.19 -8.75
C LEU A 12 -0.12 -5.59 -8.88
N PHE A 13 0.89 -5.77 -9.72
CA PHE A 13 1.54 -7.06 -9.88
C PHE A 13 2.12 -7.55 -8.55
N ILE A 14 2.85 -6.69 -7.85
CA ILE A 14 3.45 -7.02 -6.55
C ILE A 14 2.37 -7.40 -5.54
N ASN A 15 1.28 -6.62 -5.48
CA ASN A 15 0.24 -6.84 -4.49
C ASN A 15 -0.59 -8.09 -4.77
N ASN A 16 -0.57 -8.58 -6.00
CA ASN A 16 -1.36 -9.75 -6.38
C ASN A 16 -0.53 -11.03 -6.51
N ASP A 17 0.79 -10.95 -6.34
CA ASP A 17 1.66 -12.12 -6.48
C ASP A 17 1.90 -12.78 -5.13
N GLY A 18 1.39 -14.00 -4.98
CA GLY A 18 1.51 -14.73 -3.71
C GLY A 18 2.93 -15.07 -3.34
N SER A 19 3.78 -15.37 -4.34
CA SER A 19 5.17 -15.69 -4.10
C SER A 19 5.95 -14.49 -3.57
N LEU A 20 5.75 -13.33 -4.18
CA LEU A 20 6.37 -12.10 -3.70
C LEU A 20 5.88 -11.74 -2.30
N TYR A 21 4.59 -11.96 -2.04
CA TYR A 21 4.02 -11.71 -0.73
C TYR A 21 4.72 -12.56 0.33
N GLU A 22 4.77 -13.85 0.12
CA GLU A 22 5.33 -14.77 1.13
C GLU A 22 6.82 -14.57 1.34
N ARG A 23 7.57 -14.40 0.24
CA ARG A 23 9.03 -14.33 0.32
C ARG A 23 9.57 -12.99 0.77
N LEU A 24 8.88 -11.91 0.40
CA LEU A 24 9.41 -10.56 0.62
C LEU A 24 8.46 -9.63 1.33
N LYS A 25 7.21 -9.51 0.85
CA LYS A 25 6.31 -8.50 1.39
C LYS A 25 5.98 -8.78 2.85
N ALA A 26 5.62 -10.01 3.18
CA ALA A 26 5.26 -10.35 4.55
C ALA A 26 6.43 -10.18 5.53
N PRO A 27 7.66 -10.65 5.19
CA PRO A 27 8.80 -10.39 6.08
C PRO A 27 9.10 -8.90 6.27
N ILE A 28 9.03 -8.11 5.20
CA ILE A 28 9.25 -6.66 5.31
C ILE A 28 8.17 -6.05 6.19
N TRP A 29 6.91 -6.44 5.98
CA TRP A 29 5.78 -5.94 6.76
C TRP A 29 5.95 -6.22 8.25
N ARG A 30 6.36 -7.45 8.58
CA ARG A 30 6.63 -7.83 9.97
C ARG A 30 7.75 -7.00 10.59
N ARG A 31 8.81 -6.74 9.81
CA ARG A 31 9.92 -5.92 10.30
C ARG A 31 9.47 -4.49 10.58
N MET A 32 8.69 -3.91 9.66
CA MET A 32 8.20 -2.56 9.85
C MET A 32 7.23 -2.48 11.03
N THR A 33 6.42 -3.52 11.22
CA THR A 33 5.54 -3.62 12.38
C THR A 33 6.35 -3.62 13.68
N SER A 34 7.46 -4.36 13.71
CA SER A 34 8.33 -4.39 14.87
C SER A 34 8.90 -3.00 15.18
N PHE A 35 9.32 -2.27 14.15
CA PHE A 35 9.81 -0.90 14.35
C PHE A 35 8.73 0.01 14.90
N LYS A 36 7.50 -0.11 14.41
CA LYS A 36 6.38 0.68 14.93
C LYS A 36 6.12 0.37 16.41
N GLU A 37 6.14 -0.91 16.77
CA GLU A 37 5.90 -1.33 18.15
C GLU A 37 6.97 -0.82 19.09
N LYS A 38 8.21 -0.72 18.61
CA LYS A 38 9.33 -0.24 19.41
C LYS A 38 9.48 1.27 19.38
N GLY A 39 8.69 1.97 18.59
CA GLY A 39 8.81 3.41 18.43
C GLY A 39 10.01 3.87 17.64
N THR A 40 10.58 2.98 16.81
CA THR A 40 11.77 3.28 16.02
C THR A 40 11.49 3.28 14.53
N TYR A 41 10.21 3.31 14.12
CA TYR A 41 9.84 3.33 12.72
C TYR A 41 10.28 4.64 12.06
N ASP A 42 10.79 4.50 10.83
CA ASP A 42 11.19 5.64 10.01
C ASP A 42 10.67 5.39 8.58
N HIS A 43 9.95 6.37 8.05
CA HIS A 43 9.37 6.26 6.71
C HIS A 43 10.44 6.00 5.64
N GLN A 44 11.57 6.71 5.71
CA GLN A 44 12.62 6.52 4.71
C GLN A 44 13.23 5.12 4.77
N ARG A 45 13.36 4.58 5.98
CA ARG A 45 13.84 3.21 6.16
C ARG A 45 12.84 2.21 5.57
N ALA A 46 11.54 2.48 5.75
CA ALA A 46 10.51 1.64 5.16
C ALA A 46 10.57 1.68 3.64
N VAL A 47 10.71 2.87 3.06
CA VAL A 47 10.85 3.00 1.60
C VAL A 47 12.06 2.21 1.12
N ALA A 48 13.19 2.31 1.81
CA ALA A 48 14.39 1.56 1.43
C ALA A 48 14.15 0.06 1.46
N ALA A 49 13.44 -0.43 2.48
CA ALA A 49 13.11 -1.86 2.58
C ALA A 49 12.19 -2.29 1.45
N PHE A 50 11.18 -1.49 1.12
CA PHE A 50 10.25 -1.84 0.05
C PHE A 50 10.91 -1.77 -1.33
N LYS A 51 12.03 -1.06 -1.48
CA LYS A 51 12.77 -1.08 -2.75
C LYS A 51 13.23 -2.48 -3.13
N TYR A 52 13.60 -3.30 -2.16
CA TYR A 52 13.96 -4.69 -2.45
C TYR A 52 12.79 -5.45 -3.05
N LEU A 53 11.60 -5.26 -2.49
CA LEU A 53 10.39 -5.88 -3.02
C LEU A 53 10.09 -5.38 -4.43
N VAL A 54 10.24 -4.08 -4.65
CA VAL A 54 9.97 -3.47 -5.96
C VAL A 54 10.92 -4.03 -7.01
N GLU A 55 12.21 -4.15 -6.69
CA GLU A 55 13.18 -4.70 -7.63
C GLU A 55 12.87 -6.16 -7.97
N ALA A 56 12.57 -6.95 -6.95
CA ALA A 56 12.21 -8.35 -7.17
C ALA A 56 10.94 -8.45 -8.01
N GLY A 57 9.96 -7.58 -7.72
CA GLY A 57 8.72 -7.56 -8.49
C GLY A 57 8.93 -7.15 -9.93
N ALA A 58 9.79 -6.16 -10.18
CA ALA A 58 10.10 -5.72 -11.53
C ALA A 58 10.77 -6.84 -12.33
N LYS A 59 11.73 -7.54 -11.71
CA LYS A 59 12.39 -8.66 -12.36
C LYS A 59 11.42 -9.79 -12.68
N GLN A 60 10.54 -10.11 -11.74
CA GLN A 60 9.57 -11.17 -11.95
C GLN A 60 8.52 -10.79 -12.97
N TYR A 61 8.09 -9.53 -12.97
CA TYR A 61 7.15 -9.01 -13.97
C TYR A 61 7.69 -9.24 -15.38
N VAL A 62 8.93 -8.85 -15.61
CA VAL A 62 9.54 -9.01 -16.93
C VAL A 62 9.67 -10.48 -17.31
N ARG A 63 10.03 -11.34 -16.35
CA ARG A 63 10.14 -12.79 -16.64
C ARG A 63 8.80 -13.40 -17.02
N GLU A 64 7.73 -12.99 -16.37
CA GLU A 64 6.41 -13.64 -16.56
C GLU A 64 5.57 -12.97 -17.64
N LEU A 65 5.64 -11.66 -17.74
CA LEU A 65 4.74 -10.89 -18.59
C LEU A 65 5.46 -10.15 -19.71
N GLY A 66 6.78 -10.15 -19.72
CA GLY A 66 7.56 -9.47 -20.75
C GLY A 66 7.48 -10.19 -22.07
N THR A 67 7.66 -9.42 -23.15
CA THR A 67 7.71 -9.98 -24.50
C THR A 67 9.15 -10.33 -24.85
N PRO A 68 9.35 -11.12 -25.91
CA PRO A 68 10.72 -11.47 -26.33
C PRO A 68 11.62 -10.28 -26.64
N SER A 69 11.03 -9.14 -27.04
CA SER A 69 11.77 -7.93 -27.33
C SER A 69 11.83 -6.96 -26.16
N THR A 70 11.48 -7.43 -24.97
CA THR A 70 11.30 -6.60 -23.80
C THR A 70 12.61 -5.98 -23.34
N LEU A 71 12.53 -4.76 -22.88
CA LEU A 71 13.65 -4.08 -22.22
C LEU A 71 13.98 -4.79 -20.92
N PRO A 72 15.24 -4.69 -20.47
CA PRO A 72 15.59 -5.18 -19.13
C PRO A 72 14.69 -4.55 -18.07
N TRP A 73 14.49 -5.26 -16.96
CA TRP A 73 13.59 -4.81 -15.90
C TRP A 73 13.90 -3.40 -15.41
N ASN A 74 15.18 -3.05 -15.34
CA ASN A 74 15.60 -1.74 -14.84
C ASN A 74 15.41 -0.61 -15.86
N ARG A 75 15.14 -0.96 -17.10
CA ARG A 75 14.78 0.02 -18.12
C ARG A 75 13.28 0.14 -18.27
N MET A 76 12.58 -0.98 -18.19
CA MET A 76 11.12 -0.97 -18.22
C MET A 76 10.57 -0.22 -17.02
N PHE A 77 11.20 -0.40 -15.85
CA PHE A 77 10.82 0.30 -14.62
C PHE A 77 12.04 1.08 -14.13
N ALA A 78 12.17 2.30 -14.60
CA ALA A 78 13.30 3.15 -14.27
C ALA A 78 13.30 3.53 -12.78
N VAL A 79 14.44 4.03 -12.30
CA VAL A 79 14.60 4.38 -10.88
C VAL A 79 13.48 5.26 -10.35
N PRO A 80 13.10 6.38 -11.02
CA PRO A 80 12.01 7.22 -10.46
C PRO A 80 10.69 6.46 -10.33
N THR A 81 10.38 5.60 -11.30
CA THR A 81 9.15 4.81 -11.26
C THR A 81 9.21 3.80 -10.10
N ARG A 82 10.33 3.11 -9.95
CA ARG A 82 10.52 2.16 -8.84
C ARG A 82 10.45 2.85 -7.48
N ASP A 83 11.04 4.03 -7.38
CA ASP A 83 10.99 4.80 -6.13
C ASP A 83 9.57 5.18 -5.78
N LEU A 84 8.76 5.56 -6.77
CA LEU A 84 7.36 5.88 -6.54
C LEU A 84 6.60 4.67 -5.98
N VAL A 85 6.82 3.49 -6.59
CA VAL A 85 6.15 2.26 -6.12
C VAL A 85 6.56 1.93 -4.69
N ALA A 86 7.85 2.07 -4.36
CA ALA A 86 8.33 1.83 -3.00
C ALA A 86 7.68 2.78 -2.00
N LYS A 87 7.56 4.04 -2.36
CA LYS A 87 6.88 5.03 -1.50
C LYS A 87 5.41 4.70 -1.30
N GLU A 88 4.75 4.25 -2.36
CA GLU A 88 3.34 3.88 -2.27
C GLU A 88 3.15 2.66 -1.37
N LEU A 89 4.04 1.68 -1.46
CA LEU A 89 3.97 0.51 -0.60
C LEU A 89 4.21 0.87 0.87
N ALA A 90 5.14 1.79 1.13
CA ALA A 90 5.37 2.27 2.49
C ALA A 90 4.14 2.98 3.03
N ARG A 91 3.47 3.78 2.19
CA ARG A 91 2.24 4.46 2.59
C ARG A 91 1.11 3.49 2.86
N GLU A 92 1.02 2.41 2.07
CA GLU A 92 0.03 1.36 2.34
C GLU A 92 0.25 0.74 3.71
N PHE A 93 1.51 0.47 4.05
CA PHE A 93 1.83 -0.06 5.36
C PHE A 93 1.42 0.93 6.47
N GLU A 94 1.78 2.19 6.30
CA GLU A 94 1.50 3.21 7.31
C GLU A 94 0.00 3.40 7.51
N ALA A 95 -0.76 3.42 6.41
CA ALA A 95 -2.20 3.56 6.49
C ALA A 95 -2.85 2.37 7.18
N GLU A 96 -2.40 1.15 6.88
CA GLU A 96 -2.94 -0.04 7.52
C GLU A 96 -2.60 -0.06 9.01
N TRP A 97 -1.37 0.32 9.36
CA TRP A 97 -0.97 0.40 10.77
C TRP A 97 -1.87 1.37 11.52
N ASP A 98 -2.09 2.55 10.96
CA ASP A 98 -2.89 3.58 11.62
C ASP A 98 -4.32 3.12 11.85
N VAL A 99 -4.92 2.44 10.87
CA VAL A 99 -6.27 1.91 11.01
C VAL A 99 -6.34 0.81 12.07
N THR A 100 -5.36 -0.11 12.04
CA THR A 100 -5.35 -1.28 12.92
C THR A 100 -5.01 -0.91 14.35
N HIS A 101 -4.17 0.12 14.54
CA HIS A 101 -3.65 0.49 15.85
C HIS A 101 -4.15 1.87 16.31
N ALA A 102 -5.29 2.31 15.77
CA ALA A 102 -5.89 3.57 16.20
C ALA A 102 -6.21 3.49 17.69
N ARG A 103 -5.99 4.64 18.38
CA ARG A 103 -6.31 4.71 19.80
C ARG A 103 -7.78 4.39 20.01
N PRO A 104 -8.11 3.55 20.99
CA PRO A 104 -9.52 3.29 21.31
C PRO A 104 -10.23 4.60 21.66
N LYS A 105 -11.41 4.79 21.07
CA LYS A 105 -12.20 5.99 21.32
C LYS A 105 -12.96 5.86 22.62
N SER A 106 -13.17 7.00 23.29
CA SER A 106 -14.04 7.03 24.46
C SER A 106 -15.48 6.74 24.03
N PRO A 107 -16.36 6.30 24.96
CA PRO A 107 -17.76 6.09 24.60
C PRO A 107 -18.42 7.33 24.00
N ALA A 108 -18.07 8.54 24.50
CA ALA A 108 -18.61 9.77 23.96
C ALA A 108 -18.16 10.01 22.53
N GLU A 109 -16.90 9.70 22.21
CA GLU A 109 -16.40 9.85 20.84
C GLU A 109 -17.06 8.86 19.91
N VAL A 110 -17.25 7.62 20.35
CA VAL A 110 -17.94 6.61 19.56
C VAL A 110 -19.36 7.05 19.26
N GLN A 111 -20.06 7.58 20.26
CA GLN A 111 -21.44 8.04 20.10
C GLN A 111 -21.52 9.18 19.10
N ARG A 112 -20.60 10.13 19.15
CA ARG A 112 -20.56 11.22 18.19
C ARG A 112 -20.33 10.73 16.78
N ASP A 113 -19.46 9.74 16.59
CA ASP A 113 -19.21 9.19 15.27
C ASP A 113 -20.46 8.48 14.72
N VAL A 114 -21.16 7.74 15.58
CA VAL A 114 -22.39 7.08 15.18
C VAL A 114 -23.45 8.09 14.79
N ASP A 115 -23.63 9.13 15.59
CA ASP A 115 -24.61 10.19 15.30
C ASP A 115 -24.29 10.90 13.99
N ALA A 116 -23.03 11.21 13.75
CA ALA A 116 -22.60 11.84 12.50
C ALA A 116 -22.88 10.95 11.30
N SER A 117 -22.64 9.66 11.45
CA SER A 117 -22.90 8.68 10.40
C SER A 117 -24.40 8.60 10.09
N LEU A 118 -25.22 8.55 11.12
CA LEU A 118 -26.68 8.51 10.96
C LEU A 118 -27.23 9.78 10.32
N SER A 119 -26.73 10.94 10.74
CA SER A 119 -27.12 12.21 10.14
C SER A 119 -26.77 12.25 8.66
N SER A 120 -25.60 11.77 8.31
CA SER A 120 -25.17 11.72 6.91
C SER A 120 -26.11 10.84 6.09
N ARG A 121 -26.50 9.69 6.63
CA ARG A 121 -27.43 8.77 5.94
C ARG A 121 -28.80 9.39 5.76
N LYS A 122 -29.28 10.12 6.75
CA LYS A 122 -30.58 10.77 6.67
C LYS A 122 -30.62 11.86 5.61
N ARG A 123 -29.49 12.47 5.34
CA ARG A 123 -29.38 13.49 4.29
C ARG A 123 -29.30 12.92 2.88
N SER A 124 -28.95 11.66 2.77
CA SER A 124 -28.91 11.01 1.46
C SER A 124 -30.30 11.00 0.87
N PRO A 125 -30.49 11.60 -0.28
CA PRO A 125 -31.81 11.60 -0.90
C PRO A 125 -32.20 10.23 -1.29
N SER A 126 -32.07 9.97 -1.03
CA SER A 126 -32.26 9.16 -1.34
C SER A 126 -32.54 8.35 -1.51
N PRO A 127 -32.72 8.18 -1.65
CA PRO A 127 -33.02 7.48 -1.63
C PRO A 127 -32.49 6.42 -1.58
N ARG A 128 -32.03 6.43 -1.05
CA ARG A 128 -31.24 5.82 -0.85
C ARG A 128 -31.33 5.31 -0.43
N LYS A 129 -31.47 5.36 0.07
CA LYS A 129 -31.29 5.26 0.77
C LYS A 129 -31.17 4.93 1.09
N HIS A 130 -31.09 4.54 1.51
CA HIS A 130 -30.75 4.61 2.20
C HIS A 130 -30.78 4.48 2.56
N ARG A 131 -30.92 4.03 2.59
CA ARG A 131 -30.92 4.11 3.17
C ARG A 131 -31.22 4.28 3.38
N SER A 132 -31.47 4.50 3.48
CA SER A 132 -31.73 4.74 3.85
C SER A 132 -31.75 4.36 3.96
#